data_d6cf71b07a8755ffb40394a19d237f2a
#
_entry.id   d6cf71b07a8755ffb40394a19d237f2a
#
_cell.length_a   1.000
_cell.length_b   1.000
_cell.length_c   1.000
_cell.angle_alpha   90.00
_cell.angle_beta   90.00
_cell.angle_gamma   90.00
#
_symmetry.space_group_name_H-M   'P 1'
#
loop_
_entity.id
_entity.type
_entity.pdbx_description
1 polymer ?
#
loop_
_entity_poly.entity_id
_entity_poly.type
_entity_poly.pdbx_seq_one_letter_code
_entity_poly.pdbx_strand_id
1 'polypeptide(L)'
;MAEEEVIKKKKSSKTLNNAMRNLNKAEEYYARLIIQFSNKERLKLYRKIASLMRNRFSLMDALDMLHDGASNGGKNPGEPLAIAIAAWGRSLNNGKTFSEALKGWAPDRERLMLSVGDVSDLEGALLNLIKVTEGSTKMIRPIVGAITYPSFLLMMAILIIYAIGVYMVPPMIDAAPDVRWTGLARDLVDLSGWIKDNWLVAFLSLPIVMAIIYFTINIWTGSIRAIFDNLPPWSLYKIFVGISWLLALSALVKGGTPVSTAMRALRRDATRYLKERIDKTMIFINNGDNLGQALSKTGLGFPDKEVIADLKIYSELDNFEEALDNLANEWLEESVYMIEEKAGVLNMVALLAIGAVIAWAVMGTFEMQDQITSGMG
;
A
#
# COMPACT_ATOMS: atom_id res chain seq x y z
N MET A 1 26.62 -37.92 12.35
CA MET A 1 25.45 -37.07 12.04
C MET A 1 24.79 -36.51 13.32
N ALA A 2 24.27 -37.34 14.23
CA ALA A 2 23.61 -36.82 15.48
C ALA A 2 24.52 -35.98 16.39
N GLU A 3 25.78 -36.39 16.58
CA GLU A 3 26.76 -35.62 17.36
C GLU A 3 27.14 -34.28 16.72
N GLU A 4 27.30 -34.23 15.40
CA GLU A 4 27.56 -32.98 14.69
C GLU A 4 26.37 -32.01 14.76
N GLU A 5 25.14 -32.50 14.71
CA GLU A 5 23.93 -31.68 14.90
C GLU A 5 23.84 -31.12 16.32
N VAL A 6 24.14 -31.94 17.35
CA VAL A 6 24.15 -31.50 18.73
C VAL A 6 25.25 -30.45 19.00
N ILE A 7 26.43 -30.62 18.41
CA ILE A 7 27.54 -29.66 18.53
C ILE A 7 27.17 -28.35 17.81
N LYS A 8 26.55 -28.43 16.63
CA LYS A 8 26.08 -27.27 15.86
C LYS A 8 24.97 -26.48 16.57
N LYS A 9 24.00 -27.22 17.15
CA LYS A 9 22.93 -26.63 17.98
C LYS A 9 23.48 -25.94 19.22
N LYS A 10 24.45 -26.54 19.93
CA LYS A 10 25.09 -25.97 21.12
C LYS A 10 25.97 -24.74 20.80
N LYS A 11 26.58 -24.69 19.61
CA LYS A 11 27.35 -23.53 19.13
C LYS A 11 26.45 -22.38 18.73
N SER A 12 25.31 -22.64 18.02
CA SER A 12 24.32 -21.64 17.62
C SER A 12 23.68 -20.97 18.84
N SER A 13 23.19 -21.73 19.80
CA SER A 13 22.62 -21.20 21.05
C SER A 13 23.63 -20.32 21.85
N LYS A 14 24.92 -20.66 21.80
CA LYS A 14 25.95 -19.84 22.46
C LYS A 14 26.18 -18.50 21.76
N THR A 15 26.07 -18.45 20.41
CA THR A 15 26.22 -17.23 19.64
C THR A 15 25.05 -16.27 19.86
N LEU A 16 23.82 -16.74 19.85
CA LEU A 16 22.65 -15.90 20.14
C LEU A 16 22.68 -15.36 21.58
N ASN A 17 23.01 -16.20 22.58
CA ASN A 17 23.11 -15.78 23.96
C ASN A 17 24.17 -14.69 24.18
N ASN A 18 25.32 -14.79 23.53
CA ASN A 18 26.35 -13.74 23.56
C ASN A 18 25.88 -12.44 22.87
N ALA A 19 25.23 -12.56 21.72
CA ALA A 19 24.65 -11.40 20.99
C ALA A 19 23.60 -10.68 21.84
N MET A 20 22.70 -11.43 22.49
CA MET A 20 21.68 -10.84 23.36
C MET A 20 22.25 -10.03 24.53
N ARG A 21 23.45 -10.42 25.06
CA ARG A 21 24.14 -9.70 26.14
C ARG A 21 24.85 -8.44 25.68
N ASN A 22 25.39 -8.43 24.45
CA ASN A 22 26.31 -7.41 23.95
C ASN A 22 25.64 -6.45 22.95
N LEU A 23 24.31 -6.37 22.92
CA LEU A 23 23.60 -5.43 22.02
C LEU A 23 23.93 -3.97 22.34
N ASN A 24 24.48 -3.27 21.35
CA ASN A 24 24.71 -1.83 21.41
C ASN A 24 23.40 -1.08 21.08
N LYS A 25 23.02 -0.09 21.90
CA LYS A 25 21.77 0.66 21.73
C LYS A 25 21.70 1.42 20.39
N ALA A 26 22.82 1.94 19.90
CA ALA A 26 22.88 2.67 18.64
C ALA A 26 22.68 1.73 17.44
N GLU A 27 23.35 0.58 17.45
CA GLU A 27 23.20 -0.46 16.42
C GLU A 27 21.79 -1.05 16.44
N GLU A 28 21.22 -1.29 17.62
CA GLU A 28 19.83 -1.74 17.76
C GLU A 28 18.85 -0.73 17.19
N TYR A 29 19.04 0.58 17.44
CA TYR A 29 18.19 1.62 16.87
C TYR A 29 18.26 1.66 15.33
N TYR A 30 19.47 1.58 14.78
CA TYR A 30 19.67 1.54 13.32
C TYR A 30 19.05 0.30 12.69
N ALA A 31 19.30 -0.88 13.25
CA ALA A 31 18.73 -2.13 12.79
C ALA A 31 17.20 -2.12 12.88
N ARG A 32 16.64 -1.51 13.94
CA ARG A 32 15.20 -1.34 14.12
C ARG A 32 14.57 -0.53 13.00
N LEU A 33 15.16 0.59 12.61
CA LEU A 33 14.68 1.39 11.49
C LEU A 33 14.68 0.58 10.18
N ILE A 34 15.78 -0.10 9.87
CA ILE A 34 15.87 -0.90 8.64
C ILE A 34 14.79 -1.98 8.62
N ILE A 35 14.66 -2.77 9.68
CA ILE A 35 13.72 -3.89 9.74
C ILE A 35 12.27 -3.40 9.77
N GLN A 36 11.97 -2.31 10.49
CA GLN A 36 10.63 -1.74 10.58
C GLN A 36 10.10 -1.30 9.20
N PHE A 37 10.95 -0.72 8.35
CA PHE A 37 10.56 -0.27 7.02
C PHE A 37 10.70 -1.34 5.94
N SER A 38 11.41 -2.43 6.19
CA SER A 38 11.60 -3.51 5.21
C SER A 38 10.58 -4.64 5.35
N ASN A 39 9.42 -4.48 4.69
CA ASN A 39 8.41 -5.54 4.61
C ASN A 39 8.98 -6.88 4.09
N LYS A 40 9.87 -6.80 3.10
CA LYS A 40 10.46 -7.98 2.44
C LYS A 40 11.30 -8.82 3.41
N GLU A 41 12.14 -8.18 4.21
CA GLU A 41 13.01 -8.89 5.15
C GLU A 41 12.20 -9.48 6.31
N ARG A 42 11.22 -8.73 6.87
CA ARG A 42 10.32 -9.27 7.89
C ARG A 42 9.55 -10.48 7.38
N LEU A 43 8.95 -10.38 6.20
CA LEU A 43 8.17 -11.47 5.61
C LEU A 43 9.03 -12.73 5.38
N LYS A 44 10.28 -12.55 4.94
CA LYS A 44 11.25 -13.63 4.78
C LYS A 44 11.58 -14.31 6.12
N LEU A 45 11.72 -13.52 7.19
CA LEU A 45 11.92 -14.05 8.54
C LEU A 45 10.69 -14.81 9.03
N TYR A 46 9.50 -14.24 8.91
CA TYR A 46 8.26 -14.90 9.34
C TYR A 46 8.05 -16.24 8.64
N ARG A 47 8.32 -16.32 7.32
CA ARG A 47 8.26 -17.59 6.58
C ARG A 47 9.24 -18.62 7.12
N LYS A 48 10.47 -18.21 7.42
CA LYS A 48 11.47 -19.12 7.96
C LYS A 48 11.11 -19.59 9.38
N ILE A 49 10.62 -18.68 10.23
CA ILE A 49 10.16 -19.03 11.59
C ILE A 49 8.99 -20.01 11.49
N ALA A 50 7.95 -19.70 10.70
CA ALA A 50 6.80 -20.59 10.51
C ALA A 50 7.21 -21.98 9.96
N SER A 51 8.14 -22.00 9.00
CA SER A 51 8.65 -23.27 8.46
C SER A 51 9.40 -24.11 9.48
N LEU A 52 10.21 -23.49 10.34
CA LEU A 52 10.92 -24.20 11.41
C LEU A 52 9.94 -24.70 12.48
N MET A 53 8.95 -23.90 12.88
CA MET A 53 7.92 -24.29 13.83
C MET A 53 7.07 -25.45 13.30
N ARG A 54 6.71 -25.45 12.02
CA ARG A 54 6.05 -26.59 11.35
C ARG A 54 6.87 -27.88 11.45
N ASN A 55 8.19 -27.78 11.46
CA ASN A 55 9.10 -28.91 11.67
C ASN A 55 9.37 -29.17 13.16
N ARG A 56 8.49 -28.71 14.07
CA ARG A 56 8.55 -28.96 15.53
C ARG A 56 9.73 -28.31 16.25
N PHE A 57 10.40 -27.31 15.66
CA PHE A 57 11.35 -26.51 16.39
C PHE A 57 10.60 -25.49 17.27
N SER A 58 11.11 -25.28 18.48
CA SER A 58 10.59 -24.18 19.30
C SER A 58 10.89 -22.82 18.68
N LEU A 59 10.14 -21.79 19.04
CA LEU A 59 10.41 -20.42 18.58
C LEU A 59 11.85 -20.00 18.89
N MET A 60 12.35 -20.36 20.06
CA MET A 60 13.72 -20.00 20.48
C MET A 60 14.78 -20.74 19.65
N ASP A 61 14.59 -22.05 19.39
CA ASP A 61 15.47 -22.81 18.48
C ASP A 61 15.45 -22.22 17.05
N ALA A 62 14.28 -21.81 16.58
CA ALA A 62 14.14 -21.18 15.27
C ALA A 62 14.92 -19.85 15.21
N LEU A 63 14.82 -19.01 16.23
CA LEU A 63 15.60 -17.77 16.32
C LEU A 63 17.11 -18.03 16.43
N ASP A 64 17.54 -19.05 17.18
CA ASP A 64 18.94 -19.46 17.25
C ASP A 64 19.51 -19.79 15.86
N MET A 65 18.80 -20.64 15.11
CA MET A 65 19.22 -21.04 13.76
C MET A 65 19.26 -19.86 12.79
N LEU A 66 18.26 -18.98 12.87
CA LEU A 66 18.17 -17.79 12.02
C LEU A 66 19.24 -16.76 12.35
N HIS A 67 19.58 -16.59 13.63
CA HIS A 67 20.66 -15.73 14.08
C HIS A 67 22.02 -16.23 13.61
N ASP A 68 22.27 -17.54 13.71
CA ASP A 68 23.52 -18.15 13.20
C ASP A 68 23.69 -17.90 11.71
N GLY A 69 22.61 -18.08 10.92
CA GLY A 69 22.62 -17.79 9.50
C GLY A 69 22.79 -16.29 9.18
N ALA A 70 22.11 -15.39 9.92
CA ALA A 70 22.18 -13.95 9.70
C ALA A 70 23.54 -13.37 10.10
N SER A 71 24.15 -13.87 11.18
CA SER A 71 25.46 -13.44 11.68
C SER A 71 26.64 -14.15 11.01
N ASN A 72 26.40 -15.03 10.02
CA ASN A 72 27.42 -15.87 9.40
C ASN A 72 28.25 -16.65 10.44
N GLY A 73 27.56 -17.38 11.32
CA GLY A 73 28.20 -18.12 12.41
C GLY A 73 28.86 -17.21 13.48
N GLY A 74 28.34 -15.99 13.66
CA GLY A 74 28.86 -14.99 14.61
C GLY A 74 30.02 -14.15 14.07
N LYS A 75 30.37 -14.26 12.78
CA LYS A 75 31.42 -13.43 12.15
C LYS A 75 30.96 -11.99 11.87
N ASN A 76 29.65 -11.81 11.59
CA ASN A 76 29.03 -10.53 11.29
C ASN A 76 27.92 -10.20 12.29
N PRO A 77 28.24 -9.95 13.58
CA PRO A 77 27.22 -9.70 14.61
C PRO A 77 26.48 -8.37 14.42
N GLY A 78 27.04 -7.40 13.68
CA GLY A 78 26.46 -6.09 13.39
C GLY A 78 25.45 -6.08 12.26
N GLU A 79 25.15 -7.22 11.63
CA GLU A 79 24.14 -7.29 10.58
C GLU A 79 22.75 -6.96 11.15
N PRO A 80 21.98 -6.02 10.56
CA PRO A 80 20.69 -5.57 11.09
C PRO A 80 19.73 -6.72 11.40
N LEU A 81 19.74 -7.77 10.58
CA LEU A 81 18.92 -8.95 10.77
C LEU A 81 19.34 -9.77 11.99
N ALA A 82 20.65 -9.93 12.21
CA ALA A 82 21.20 -10.62 13.38
C ALA A 82 20.87 -9.88 14.68
N ILE A 83 21.03 -8.55 14.67
CA ILE A 83 20.69 -7.66 15.79
C ILE A 83 19.18 -7.76 16.12
N ALA A 84 18.30 -7.74 15.10
CA ALA A 84 16.86 -7.87 15.30
C ALA A 84 16.49 -9.19 15.97
N ILE A 85 17.01 -10.32 15.46
CA ILE A 85 16.76 -11.65 16.02
C ILE A 85 17.28 -11.75 17.45
N ALA A 86 18.47 -11.20 17.74
CA ALA A 86 19.02 -11.18 19.09
C ALA A 86 18.17 -10.33 20.06
N ALA A 87 17.65 -9.18 19.60
CA ALA A 87 16.75 -8.34 20.39
C ALA A 87 15.42 -9.03 20.69
N TRP A 88 14.85 -9.76 19.72
CA TRP A 88 13.64 -10.56 19.91
C TRP A 88 13.89 -11.71 20.90
N GLY A 89 14.96 -12.47 20.74
CA GLY A 89 15.35 -13.52 21.67
C GLY A 89 15.54 -13.00 23.09
N ARG A 90 16.18 -11.82 23.27
CA ARG A 90 16.29 -11.15 24.59
C ARG A 90 14.92 -10.85 25.18
N SER A 91 13.99 -10.35 24.38
CA SER A 91 12.63 -10.01 24.84
C SER A 91 11.85 -11.25 25.28
N LEU A 92 11.96 -12.36 24.52
CA LEU A 92 11.35 -13.64 24.86
C LEU A 92 11.94 -14.24 26.13
N ASN A 93 13.27 -14.19 26.31
CA ASN A 93 13.92 -14.63 27.54
C ASN A 93 13.51 -13.81 28.76
N ASN A 94 13.08 -12.56 28.56
CA ASN A 94 12.51 -11.70 29.60
C ASN A 94 11.01 -11.95 29.84
N GLY A 95 10.46 -13.04 29.33
CA GLY A 95 9.07 -13.45 29.54
C GLY A 95 8.03 -12.70 28.68
N LYS A 96 8.46 -11.92 27.64
CA LYS A 96 7.55 -11.27 26.72
C LYS A 96 7.06 -12.23 25.66
N THR A 97 5.87 -11.99 25.12
CA THR A 97 5.36 -12.73 23.96
C THR A 97 6.08 -12.31 22.68
N PHE A 98 5.91 -13.07 21.60
CA PHE A 98 6.57 -12.75 20.33
C PHE A 98 6.05 -11.44 19.73
N SER A 99 4.74 -11.20 19.83
CA SER A 99 4.13 -9.93 19.40
C SER A 99 4.68 -8.71 20.17
N GLU A 100 4.94 -8.87 21.45
CA GLU A 100 5.58 -7.84 22.28
C GLU A 100 7.08 -7.65 21.96
N ALA A 101 7.79 -8.73 21.64
CA ALA A 101 9.19 -8.68 21.24
C ALA A 101 9.38 -7.88 19.93
N LEU A 102 8.38 -7.89 19.06
CA LEU A 102 8.36 -7.13 17.81
C LEU A 102 8.01 -5.64 17.97
N LYS A 103 7.77 -5.14 19.20
CA LYS A 103 7.45 -3.72 19.43
C LYS A 103 8.58 -2.80 18.94
N GLY A 104 8.23 -1.93 17.96
CA GLY A 104 9.18 -1.04 17.30
C GLY A 104 10.03 -1.68 16.21
N TRP A 105 9.89 -2.99 15.95
CA TRP A 105 10.51 -3.72 14.84
C TRP A 105 9.54 -4.01 13.70
N ALA A 106 8.25 -4.08 14.01
CA ALA A 106 7.18 -4.34 13.05
C ALA A 106 6.03 -3.35 13.27
N PRO A 107 5.23 -3.06 12.21
CA PRO A 107 4.00 -2.29 12.32
C PRO A 107 3.04 -2.89 13.34
N ASP A 108 2.25 -2.04 14.01
CA ASP A 108 1.32 -2.48 15.05
C ASP A 108 0.27 -3.47 14.52
N ARG A 109 -0.12 -3.34 13.24
CA ARG A 109 -1.03 -4.30 12.57
C ARG A 109 -0.46 -5.72 12.54
N GLU A 110 0.83 -5.89 12.19
CA GLU A 110 1.49 -7.20 12.18
C GLU A 110 1.54 -7.80 13.58
N ARG A 111 1.90 -6.98 14.56
CA ARG A 111 1.96 -7.36 15.98
C ARG A 111 0.59 -7.79 16.52
N LEU A 112 -0.47 -7.06 16.13
CA LEU A 112 -1.83 -7.40 16.51
C LEU A 112 -2.22 -8.78 15.99
N MET A 113 -1.92 -9.08 14.73
CA MET A 113 -2.22 -10.39 14.14
C MET A 113 -1.46 -11.52 14.84
N LEU A 114 -0.21 -11.28 15.23
CA LEU A 114 0.60 -12.26 15.95
C LEU A 114 0.14 -12.44 17.40
N SER A 115 -0.39 -11.41 18.05
CA SER A 115 -0.83 -11.49 19.45
C SER A 115 -1.98 -12.49 19.68
N VAL A 116 -2.75 -12.78 18.65
CA VAL A 116 -3.81 -13.81 18.69
C VAL A 116 -3.21 -15.20 18.81
N GLY A 117 -2.06 -15.45 18.16
CA GLY A 117 -1.36 -16.74 18.19
C GLY A 117 -0.34 -16.90 19.32
N ASP A 118 -0.02 -15.83 20.03
CA ASP A 118 1.03 -15.86 21.09
C ASP A 118 0.77 -16.90 22.19
N VAL A 119 -0.49 -17.27 22.40
CA VAL A 119 -0.90 -18.17 23.49
C VAL A 119 -1.17 -19.59 23.00
N SER A 120 -1.66 -19.78 21.77
CA SER A 120 -2.19 -21.09 21.35
C SER A 120 -1.60 -21.62 20.04
N ASP A 121 -1.38 -20.77 19.04
CA ASP A 121 -0.94 -21.18 17.69
C ASP A 121 -0.16 -20.05 16.99
N LEU A 122 1.09 -19.87 17.38
CA LEU A 122 1.97 -18.87 16.76
C LEU A 122 2.29 -19.23 15.29
N GLU A 123 2.38 -20.53 14.95
CA GLU A 123 2.61 -20.96 13.57
C GLU A 123 1.46 -20.52 12.66
N GLY A 124 0.21 -20.81 13.06
CA GLY A 124 -0.98 -20.38 12.32
C GLY A 124 -1.09 -18.87 12.20
N ALA A 125 -0.80 -18.13 13.28
CA ALA A 125 -0.79 -16.67 13.25
C ALA A 125 0.28 -16.10 12.28
N LEU A 126 1.48 -16.70 12.24
CA LEU A 126 2.52 -16.33 11.29
C LEU A 126 2.09 -16.60 9.84
N LEU A 127 1.50 -17.76 9.58
CA LEU A 127 1.00 -18.11 8.24
C LEU A 127 -0.10 -17.16 7.78
N ASN A 128 -1.04 -16.83 8.65
CA ASN A 128 -2.09 -15.85 8.37
C ASN A 128 -1.51 -14.45 8.11
N LEU A 129 -0.55 -14.01 8.92
CA LEU A 129 0.15 -12.73 8.71
C LEU A 129 0.88 -12.69 7.36
N ILE A 130 1.59 -13.76 7.01
CA ILE A 130 2.29 -13.89 5.72
C ILE A 130 1.28 -13.74 4.58
N LYS A 131 0.17 -14.48 4.63
CA LYS A 131 -0.89 -14.46 3.63
C LYS A 131 -1.46 -13.05 3.42
N VAL A 132 -1.80 -12.36 4.51
CA VAL A 132 -2.33 -10.97 4.48
C VAL A 132 -1.31 -9.99 3.89
N THR A 133 -0.05 -10.12 4.28
CA THR A 133 1.02 -9.22 3.82
C THR A 133 1.36 -9.45 2.34
N GLU A 134 1.41 -10.71 1.91
CA GLU A 134 1.59 -11.08 0.50
C GLU A 134 0.44 -10.61 -0.36
N GLY A 135 -0.81 -10.82 0.10
CA GLY A 135 -2.01 -10.36 -0.58
C GLY A 135 -1.99 -8.83 -0.77
N SER A 136 -1.72 -8.09 0.29
CA SER A 136 -1.57 -6.63 0.20
C SER A 136 -0.46 -6.21 -0.77
N THR A 137 0.66 -6.93 -0.79
CA THR A 137 1.79 -6.62 -1.70
C THR A 137 1.46 -6.91 -3.16
N LYS A 138 0.69 -7.97 -3.44
CA LYS A 138 0.22 -8.28 -4.81
C LYS A 138 -0.62 -7.14 -5.40
N MET A 139 -1.45 -6.48 -4.60
CA MET A 139 -2.29 -5.36 -5.04
C MET A 139 -1.52 -4.06 -5.25
N ILE A 140 -0.41 -3.83 -4.53
CA ILE A 140 0.36 -2.58 -4.62
C ILE A 140 0.99 -2.40 -6.02
N ARG A 141 1.51 -3.45 -6.63
CA ARG A 141 2.17 -3.37 -7.94
C ARG A 141 1.27 -2.78 -9.04
N PRO A 142 0.08 -3.32 -9.30
CA PRO A 142 -0.85 -2.74 -10.27
C PRO A 142 -1.21 -1.29 -9.94
N ILE A 143 -1.45 -0.96 -8.66
CA ILE A 143 -1.79 0.41 -8.23
C ILE A 143 -0.67 1.39 -8.55
N VAL A 144 0.57 1.03 -8.21
CA VAL A 144 1.74 1.88 -8.51
C VAL A 144 1.90 2.05 -10.01
N GLY A 145 1.77 0.97 -10.80
CA GLY A 145 1.80 1.04 -12.27
C GLY A 145 0.71 1.96 -12.84
N ALA A 146 -0.50 1.86 -12.29
CA ALA A 146 -1.65 2.68 -12.69
C ALA A 146 -1.43 4.19 -12.50
N ILE A 147 -0.61 4.59 -11.54
CA ILE A 147 -0.35 6.00 -11.22
C ILE A 147 0.93 6.49 -11.89
N THR A 148 1.97 5.65 -11.92
CA THR A 148 3.30 6.05 -12.43
C THR A 148 3.27 6.39 -13.91
N TYR A 149 2.64 5.56 -14.73
CA TYR A 149 2.61 5.76 -16.17
C TYR A 149 1.86 7.03 -16.60
N PRO A 150 0.61 7.29 -16.17
CA PRO A 150 -0.07 8.56 -16.46
C PRO A 150 0.70 9.79 -15.93
N SER A 151 1.29 9.69 -14.74
CA SER A 151 2.05 10.79 -14.16
C SER A 151 3.27 11.15 -15.01
N PHE A 152 3.98 10.14 -15.52
CA PHE A 152 5.10 10.34 -16.45
C PHE A 152 4.64 10.99 -17.77
N LEU A 153 3.57 10.49 -18.34
CA LEU A 153 3.00 11.05 -19.58
C LEU A 153 2.54 12.50 -19.39
N LEU A 154 1.85 12.81 -18.28
CA LEU A 154 1.44 14.19 -17.97
C LEU A 154 2.65 15.12 -17.80
N MET A 155 3.70 14.64 -17.14
CA MET A 155 4.94 15.40 -17.02
C MET A 155 5.56 15.69 -18.40
N MET A 156 5.59 14.69 -19.29
CA MET A 156 6.08 14.87 -20.65
C MET A 156 5.20 15.86 -21.46
N ALA A 157 3.87 15.79 -21.30
CA ALA A 157 2.96 16.73 -21.93
C ALA A 157 3.22 18.18 -21.46
N ILE A 158 3.41 18.41 -20.17
CA ILE A 158 3.77 19.72 -19.60
C ILE A 158 5.10 20.23 -20.20
N LEU A 159 6.10 19.36 -20.34
CA LEU A 159 7.39 19.71 -20.93
C LEU A 159 7.24 20.09 -22.42
N ILE A 160 6.42 19.35 -23.19
CA ILE A 160 6.17 19.64 -24.60
C ILE A 160 5.44 20.98 -24.75
N ILE A 161 4.38 21.20 -23.97
CA ILE A 161 3.62 22.46 -23.96
C ILE A 161 4.55 23.64 -23.58
N TYR A 162 5.39 23.46 -22.59
CA TYR A 162 6.39 24.45 -22.20
C TYR A 162 7.37 24.75 -23.33
N ALA A 163 7.89 23.72 -23.99
CA ALA A 163 8.81 23.89 -25.12
C ALA A 163 8.17 24.64 -26.30
N ILE A 164 6.92 24.30 -26.64
CA ILE A 164 6.16 25.02 -27.68
C ILE A 164 5.93 26.47 -27.27
N GLY A 165 5.44 26.72 -26.06
CA GLY A 165 5.12 28.07 -25.57
C GLY A 165 6.33 28.99 -25.43
N VAL A 166 7.51 28.47 -25.05
CA VAL A 166 8.71 29.30 -24.80
C VAL A 166 9.63 29.40 -26.01
N TYR A 167 9.75 28.32 -26.80
CA TYR A 167 10.75 28.28 -27.90
C TYR A 167 10.15 28.36 -29.30
N MET A 168 8.91 27.94 -29.49
CA MET A 168 8.30 27.85 -30.81
C MET A 168 7.33 29.03 -31.13
N VAL A 169 6.45 29.37 -30.20
CA VAL A 169 5.45 30.42 -30.36
C VAL A 169 6.05 31.83 -30.43
N PRO A 170 6.99 32.27 -29.56
CA PRO A 170 7.51 33.64 -29.60
C PRO A 170 8.15 34.03 -30.94
N PRO A 171 9.04 33.23 -31.57
CA PRO A 171 9.59 33.57 -32.88
C PRO A 171 8.52 33.72 -33.98
N MET A 172 7.40 32.98 -33.87
CA MET A 172 6.28 33.12 -34.85
C MET A 172 5.52 34.45 -34.65
N ILE A 173 5.36 34.89 -33.40
CA ILE A 173 4.80 36.20 -33.08
C ILE A 173 5.71 37.32 -33.60
N ASP A 174 7.01 37.21 -33.36
CA ASP A 174 8.01 38.20 -33.79
C ASP A 174 8.11 38.30 -35.32
N ALA A 175 7.88 37.19 -36.04
CA ALA A 175 7.88 37.16 -37.50
C ALA A 175 6.67 37.86 -38.13
N ALA A 176 5.56 38.06 -37.41
CA ALA A 176 4.30 38.62 -37.92
C ALA A 176 3.63 39.52 -36.85
N PRO A 177 4.23 40.67 -36.49
CA PRO A 177 3.76 41.52 -35.40
C PRO A 177 2.41 42.16 -35.64
N ASP A 178 2.01 42.34 -36.92
CA ASP A 178 0.73 42.96 -37.32
C ASP A 178 -0.44 41.98 -37.46
N VAL A 179 -0.16 40.68 -37.32
CA VAL A 179 -1.20 39.64 -37.46
C VAL A 179 -2.06 39.60 -36.19
N ARG A 180 -3.36 39.67 -36.37
CA ARG A 180 -4.35 39.43 -35.32
C ARG A 180 -4.64 37.94 -35.23
N TRP A 181 -4.04 37.28 -34.21
CA TRP A 181 -4.23 35.87 -33.99
C TRP A 181 -5.67 35.52 -33.63
N THR A 182 -6.22 34.48 -34.27
CA THR A 182 -7.61 33.98 -34.07
C THR A 182 -7.58 32.47 -33.87
N GLY A 183 -8.70 31.88 -33.39
CA GLY A 183 -8.85 30.42 -33.24
C GLY A 183 -7.80 29.79 -32.33
N LEU A 184 -7.32 28.62 -32.71
CA LEU A 184 -6.34 27.85 -31.96
C LEU A 184 -4.98 28.55 -31.91
N ALA A 185 -4.63 29.34 -32.92
CA ALA A 185 -3.43 30.17 -32.93
C ALA A 185 -3.43 31.16 -31.76
N ARG A 186 -4.56 31.83 -31.51
CA ARG A 186 -4.73 32.74 -30.40
C ARG A 186 -4.58 32.01 -29.05
N ASP A 187 -5.21 30.84 -28.94
CA ASP A 187 -5.11 30.05 -27.69
C ASP A 187 -3.66 29.67 -27.36
N LEU A 188 -2.85 29.35 -28.37
CA LEU A 188 -1.43 29.07 -28.21
C LEU A 188 -0.63 30.32 -27.79
N VAL A 189 -0.94 31.49 -28.37
CA VAL A 189 -0.30 32.78 -28.01
C VAL A 189 -0.62 33.14 -26.57
N ASP A 190 -1.90 33.04 -26.17
CA ASP A 190 -2.34 33.32 -24.81
C ASP A 190 -1.70 32.34 -23.80
N LEU A 191 -1.62 31.05 -24.15
CA LEU A 191 -0.94 30.04 -23.34
C LEU A 191 0.56 30.30 -23.23
N SER A 192 1.21 30.68 -24.32
CA SER A 192 2.65 31.03 -24.34
C SER A 192 2.94 32.19 -23.38
N GLY A 193 2.13 33.26 -23.45
CA GLY A 193 2.22 34.40 -22.52
C GLY A 193 2.05 33.96 -21.07
N TRP A 194 0.99 33.17 -20.80
CA TRP A 194 0.73 32.66 -19.46
C TRP A 194 1.89 31.78 -18.91
N ILE A 195 2.44 30.88 -19.73
CA ILE A 195 3.56 30.01 -19.32
C ILE A 195 4.80 30.84 -19.03
N LYS A 196 5.10 31.85 -19.84
CA LYS A 196 6.26 32.73 -19.65
C LYS A 196 6.20 33.43 -18.30
N ASP A 197 5.00 33.91 -17.92
CA ASP A 197 4.80 34.64 -16.67
C ASP A 197 4.64 33.70 -15.46
N ASN A 198 4.11 32.46 -15.67
CA ASN A 198 3.72 31.54 -14.61
C ASN A 198 4.38 30.15 -14.74
N TRP A 199 5.58 30.04 -15.28
CA TRP A 199 6.25 28.74 -15.51
C TRP A 199 6.38 27.91 -14.23
N LEU A 200 6.57 28.57 -13.09
CA LEU A 200 6.69 27.91 -11.80
C LEU A 200 5.38 27.26 -11.37
N VAL A 201 4.24 27.89 -11.66
CA VAL A 201 2.89 27.34 -11.42
C VAL A 201 2.64 26.14 -12.32
N ALA A 202 3.00 26.24 -13.60
CA ALA A 202 2.86 25.13 -14.56
C ALA A 202 3.66 23.90 -14.10
N PHE A 203 4.91 24.08 -13.65
CA PHE A 203 5.77 22.99 -13.17
C PHE A 203 5.31 22.40 -11.83
N LEU A 204 4.83 23.24 -10.90
CA LEU A 204 4.40 22.81 -9.59
C LEU A 204 2.97 22.25 -9.59
N SER A 205 2.18 22.47 -10.63
CA SER A 205 0.78 22.01 -10.70
C SER A 205 0.67 20.50 -10.54
N LEU A 206 1.50 19.71 -11.22
CA LEU A 206 1.47 18.24 -11.13
C LEU A 206 1.84 17.72 -9.74
N PRO A 207 2.97 18.10 -9.12
CA PRO A 207 3.26 17.67 -7.76
C PRO A 207 2.23 18.16 -6.73
N ILE A 208 1.62 19.34 -6.91
CA ILE A 208 0.55 19.83 -6.04
C ILE A 208 -0.70 18.95 -6.17
N VAL A 209 -1.12 18.61 -7.38
CA VAL A 209 -2.26 17.70 -7.63
C VAL A 209 -1.98 16.33 -7.01
N MET A 210 -0.79 15.78 -7.21
CA MET A 210 -0.39 14.51 -6.59
C MET A 210 -0.40 14.57 -5.06
N ALA A 211 0.05 15.67 -4.48
CA ALA A 211 -0.02 15.87 -3.03
C ALA A 211 -1.47 15.95 -2.53
N ILE A 212 -2.34 16.69 -3.23
CA ILE A 212 -3.78 16.76 -2.92
C ILE A 212 -4.42 15.37 -2.96
N ILE A 213 -4.14 14.58 -3.99
CA ILE A 213 -4.63 13.20 -4.12
C ILE A 213 -4.11 12.37 -2.94
N TYR A 214 -2.82 12.41 -2.65
CA TYR A 214 -2.21 11.65 -1.55
C TYR A 214 -2.84 11.97 -0.19
N PHE A 215 -3.06 13.24 0.13
CA PHE A 215 -3.70 13.65 1.38
C PHE A 215 -5.19 13.29 1.41
N THR A 216 -5.92 13.51 0.32
CA THR A 216 -7.35 13.21 0.26
C THR A 216 -7.64 11.71 0.33
N ILE A 217 -6.80 10.85 -0.24
CA ILE A 217 -6.98 9.39 -0.21
C ILE A 217 -7.11 8.86 1.22
N ASN A 218 -6.25 9.31 2.13
CA ASN A 218 -6.14 8.77 3.50
C ASN A 218 -7.02 9.48 4.54
N ILE A 219 -7.30 10.77 4.33
CA ILE A 219 -7.88 11.64 5.36
C ILE A 219 -9.34 11.96 5.07
N TRP A 220 -9.71 12.07 3.79
CA TRP A 220 -11.04 12.48 3.38
C TRP A 220 -12.09 11.42 3.71
N THR A 221 -13.16 11.86 4.39
CA THR A 221 -14.29 11.05 4.87
C THR A 221 -15.62 11.71 4.49
N GLY A 222 -16.74 11.04 4.77
CA GLY A 222 -18.07 11.60 4.56
C GLY A 222 -18.74 11.18 3.25
N SER A 223 -19.96 11.69 3.02
CA SER A 223 -20.84 11.25 1.92
C SER A 223 -20.29 11.61 0.54
N ILE A 224 -19.63 12.77 0.39
CA ILE A 224 -19.01 13.18 -0.87
C ILE A 224 -17.88 12.23 -1.25
N ARG A 225 -17.07 11.80 -0.26
CA ARG A 225 -16.00 10.81 -0.48
C ARG A 225 -16.55 9.48 -1.01
N ALA A 226 -17.73 9.05 -0.57
CA ALA A 226 -18.37 7.83 -1.04
C ALA A 226 -18.72 7.88 -2.55
N ILE A 227 -19.01 9.07 -3.10
CA ILE A 227 -19.21 9.25 -4.55
C ILE A 227 -17.88 9.07 -5.29
N PHE A 228 -16.81 9.69 -4.80
CA PHE A 228 -15.46 9.59 -5.37
C PHE A 228 -14.86 8.18 -5.23
N ASP A 229 -15.34 7.36 -4.30
CA ASP A 229 -14.94 5.94 -4.18
C ASP A 229 -15.23 5.10 -5.45
N ASN A 230 -16.00 5.61 -6.39
CA ASN A 230 -16.24 4.95 -7.68
C ASN A 230 -15.28 5.42 -8.79
N LEU A 231 -14.49 6.46 -8.57
CA LEU A 231 -13.58 7.05 -9.55
C LEU A 231 -12.11 6.81 -9.18
N PRO A 232 -11.23 6.43 -10.15
CA PRO A 232 -9.79 6.41 -9.90
C PRO A 232 -9.26 7.82 -9.59
N PRO A 233 -8.28 7.96 -8.70
CA PRO A 233 -7.55 6.92 -7.97
C PRO A 233 -8.21 6.45 -6.66
N TRP A 234 -9.29 7.09 -6.20
CA TRP A 234 -9.94 6.76 -4.92
C TRP A 234 -10.59 5.38 -4.90
N SER A 235 -11.10 4.90 -6.05
CA SER A 235 -11.64 3.54 -6.18
C SER A 235 -10.58 2.47 -5.98
N LEU A 236 -9.36 2.69 -6.50
CA LEU A 236 -8.23 1.77 -6.31
C LEU A 236 -7.86 1.66 -4.83
N TYR A 237 -7.83 2.79 -4.13
CA TYR A 237 -7.57 2.82 -2.69
C TYR A 237 -8.68 2.13 -1.88
N LYS A 238 -9.95 2.33 -2.24
CA LYS A 238 -11.09 1.64 -1.61
C LYS A 238 -10.94 0.13 -1.70
N ILE A 239 -10.66 -0.42 -2.90
CA ILE A 239 -10.46 -1.86 -3.12
C ILE A 239 -9.28 -2.34 -2.28
N PHE A 240 -8.13 -1.68 -2.37
CA PHE A 240 -6.94 -2.06 -1.61
C PHE A 240 -7.16 -2.10 -0.10
N VAL A 241 -7.74 -1.04 0.46
CA VAL A 241 -7.99 -0.96 1.91
C VAL A 241 -9.08 -1.93 2.32
N GLY A 242 -10.13 -2.09 1.50
CA GLY A 242 -11.25 -2.97 1.77
C GLY A 242 -10.84 -4.43 1.86
N ILE A 243 -10.12 -4.93 0.87
CA ILE A 243 -9.65 -6.33 0.85
C ILE A 243 -8.55 -6.55 1.90
N SER A 244 -7.64 -5.58 2.07
CA SER A 244 -6.63 -5.67 3.13
C SER A 244 -7.26 -5.72 4.53
N TRP A 245 -8.36 -5.00 4.75
CA TRP A 245 -9.14 -5.07 5.98
C TRP A 245 -9.86 -6.41 6.12
N LEU A 246 -10.51 -6.90 5.06
CA LEU A 246 -11.23 -8.18 5.04
C LEU A 246 -10.29 -9.35 5.36
N LEU A 247 -9.12 -9.41 4.73
CA LEU A 247 -8.08 -10.41 5.01
C LEU A 247 -7.61 -10.36 6.46
N ALA A 248 -7.39 -9.15 7.01
CA ALA A 248 -6.97 -9.01 8.40
C ALA A 248 -8.08 -9.40 9.38
N LEU A 249 -9.33 -9.07 9.06
CA LEU A 249 -10.50 -9.48 9.85
C LEU A 249 -10.65 -10.99 9.83
N SER A 250 -10.61 -11.62 8.66
CA SER A 250 -10.73 -13.08 8.53
C SER A 250 -9.63 -13.80 9.31
N ALA A 251 -8.40 -13.32 9.25
CA ALA A 251 -7.29 -13.92 9.99
C ALA A 251 -7.47 -13.86 11.52
N LEU A 252 -8.01 -12.74 12.04
CA LEU A 252 -8.30 -12.59 13.47
C LEU A 252 -9.48 -13.47 13.91
N VAL A 253 -10.53 -13.51 13.08
CA VAL A 253 -11.74 -14.32 13.37
C VAL A 253 -11.41 -15.80 13.31
N LYS A 254 -10.66 -16.25 12.30
CA LYS A 254 -10.15 -17.63 12.19
C LYS A 254 -9.26 -18.02 13.36
N GLY A 255 -8.53 -17.07 13.95
CA GLY A 255 -7.77 -17.26 15.19
C GLY A 255 -8.63 -17.27 16.47
N GLY A 256 -9.97 -17.30 16.36
CA GLY A 256 -10.90 -17.36 17.49
C GLY A 256 -11.24 -16.00 18.11
N THR A 257 -10.87 -14.89 17.45
CA THR A 257 -11.23 -13.55 17.96
C THR A 257 -12.65 -13.19 17.50
N PRO A 258 -13.57 -12.84 18.43
CA PRO A 258 -14.91 -12.39 18.05
C PRO A 258 -14.87 -11.19 17.10
N VAL A 259 -15.76 -11.15 16.10
CA VAL A 259 -15.82 -10.12 15.05
C VAL A 259 -15.78 -8.71 15.64
N SER A 260 -16.57 -8.40 16.65
CA SER A 260 -16.60 -7.08 17.28
C SER A 260 -15.27 -6.68 17.92
N THR A 261 -14.54 -7.65 18.48
CA THR A 261 -13.20 -7.44 19.08
C THR A 261 -12.15 -7.24 18.01
N ALA A 262 -12.18 -8.07 16.95
CA ALA A 262 -11.30 -7.93 15.79
C ALA A 262 -11.48 -6.57 15.10
N MET A 263 -12.72 -6.12 14.92
CA MET A 263 -13.06 -4.81 14.38
C MET A 263 -12.46 -3.66 15.22
N ARG A 264 -12.63 -3.70 16.55
CA ARG A 264 -12.04 -2.71 17.46
C ARG A 264 -10.52 -2.70 17.40
N ALA A 265 -9.91 -3.86 17.29
CA ALA A 265 -8.46 -3.99 17.19
C ALA A 265 -7.94 -3.39 15.87
N LEU A 266 -8.57 -3.71 14.74
CA LEU A 266 -8.21 -3.16 13.43
C LEU A 266 -8.45 -1.65 13.32
N ARG A 267 -9.45 -1.12 14.05
CA ARG A 267 -9.73 0.32 14.13
C ARG A 267 -8.56 1.12 14.71
N ARG A 268 -7.83 0.57 15.67
CA ARG A 268 -6.80 1.30 16.44
C ARG A 268 -5.75 1.92 15.51
N ASP A 269 -5.27 1.16 14.54
CA ASP A 269 -4.19 1.55 13.63
C ASP A 269 -4.68 1.92 12.22
N ALA A 270 -6.00 2.02 12.04
CA ALA A 270 -6.62 2.34 10.78
C ALA A 270 -6.43 3.82 10.40
N THR A 271 -6.37 4.09 9.08
CA THR A 271 -6.46 5.46 8.55
C THR A 271 -7.82 6.08 8.88
N ARG A 272 -7.95 7.40 8.81
CA ARG A 272 -9.24 8.09 9.04
C ARG A 272 -10.34 7.55 8.14
N TYR A 273 -10.01 7.27 6.90
CA TYR A 273 -10.90 6.66 5.93
C TYR A 273 -11.46 5.30 6.42
N LEU A 274 -10.59 4.39 6.84
CA LEU A 274 -11.00 3.07 7.32
C LEU A 274 -11.69 3.14 8.69
N LYS A 275 -11.24 4.03 9.58
CA LYS A 275 -11.89 4.28 10.88
C LYS A 275 -13.36 4.62 10.74
N GLU A 276 -13.70 5.54 9.85
CA GLU A 276 -15.10 5.92 9.61
C GLU A 276 -15.96 4.72 9.20
N ARG A 277 -15.42 3.85 8.31
CA ARG A 277 -16.15 2.66 7.84
C ARG A 277 -16.34 1.64 8.95
N ILE A 278 -15.29 1.40 9.72
CA ILE A 278 -15.36 0.51 10.89
C ILE A 278 -16.36 1.07 11.93
N ASP A 279 -16.27 2.35 12.25
CA ASP A 279 -17.12 2.98 13.27
C ASP A 279 -18.61 2.90 12.89
N LYS A 280 -18.95 3.20 11.63
CA LYS A 280 -20.32 3.09 11.14
C LYS A 280 -20.82 1.65 11.14
N THR A 281 -19.99 0.67 10.79
CA THR A 281 -20.33 -0.75 10.83
C THR A 281 -20.54 -1.21 12.28
N MET A 282 -19.67 -0.79 13.20
CA MET A 282 -19.75 -1.17 14.61
C MET A 282 -21.04 -0.69 15.30
N ILE A 283 -21.64 0.41 14.85
CA ILE A 283 -22.95 0.86 15.38
C ILE A 283 -24.01 -0.23 15.17
N PHE A 284 -24.06 -0.81 13.98
CA PHE A 284 -25.03 -1.85 13.63
C PHE A 284 -24.70 -3.21 14.26
N ILE A 285 -23.41 -3.58 14.34
CA ILE A 285 -22.98 -4.79 15.05
C ILE A 285 -23.36 -4.71 16.53
N ASN A 286 -23.18 -3.56 17.19
CA ASN A 286 -23.57 -3.36 18.58
C ASN A 286 -25.09 -3.42 18.80
N ASN A 287 -25.88 -3.17 17.75
CA ASN A 287 -27.33 -3.31 17.75
C ASN A 287 -27.81 -4.75 17.48
N GLY A 288 -26.88 -5.71 17.31
CA GLY A 288 -27.19 -7.13 17.12
C GLY A 288 -27.20 -7.59 15.66
N ASP A 289 -26.86 -6.71 14.70
CA ASP A 289 -26.75 -7.13 13.30
C ASP A 289 -25.47 -7.98 13.09
N ASN A 290 -25.55 -8.97 12.19
CA ASN A 290 -24.37 -9.68 11.74
C ASN A 290 -23.47 -8.79 10.84
N LEU A 291 -22.25 -9.24 10.54
CA LEU A 291 -21.27 -8.42 9.79
C LEU A 291 -21.81 -7.97 8.43
N GLY A 292 -22.42 -8.87 7.66
CA GLY A 292 -22.95 -8.56 6.34
C GLY A 292 -24.10 -7.56 6.36
N GLN A 293 -25.04 -7.73 7.31
CA GLN A 293 -26.16 -6.81 7.53
C GLN A 293 -25.64 -5.44 7.98
N ALA A 294 -24.70 -5.40 8.92
CA ALA A 294 -24.11 -4.19 9.44
C ALA A 294 -23.43 -3.37 8.33
N LEU A 295 -22.59 -4.00 7.51
CA LEU A 295 -21.92 -3.34 6.37
C LEU A 295 -22.93 -2.78 5.36
N SER A 296 -23.98 -3.56 5.05
CA SER A 296 -25.03 -3.13 4.13
C SER A 296 -25.78 -1.89 4.63
N LYS A 297 -26.14 -1.85 5.92
CA LYS A 297 -26.88 -0.74 6.54
C LYS A 297 -26.07 0.56 6.59
N THR A 298 -24.72 0.50 6.51
CA THR A 298 -23.90 1.72 6.44
C THR A 298 -24.14 2.52 5.16
N GLY A 299 -24.59 1.90 4.07
CA GLY A 299 -24.79 2.53 2.76
C GLY A 299 -23.50 2.99 2.08
N LEU A 300 -22.31 2.66 2.61
CA LEU A 300 -21.03 3.12 2.08
C LEU A 300 -20.48 2.28 0.94
N GLY A 301 -21.06 1.08 0.69
CA GLY A 301 -20.57 0.13 -0.31
C GLY A 301 -19.12 -0.29 -0.07
N PHE A 302 -18.71 -0.47 1.18
CA PHE A 302 -17.36 -0.85 1.61
C PHE A 302 -17.40 -2.25 2.27
N PRO A 303 -16.47 -3.15 1.95
CA PRO A 303 -15.32 -3.01 1.03
C PRO A 303 -15.71 -2.91 -0.44
N ASP A 304 -16.69 -3.71 -0.87
CA ASP A 304 -17.36 -3.69 -2.17
C ASP A 304 -18.81 -4.14 -2.04
N LYS A 305 -19.68 -3.87 -3.03
CA LYS A 305 -21.10 -4.20 -3.00
C LYS A 305 -21.32 -5.71 -3.07
N GLU A 306 -20.53 -6.41 -3.89
CA GLU A 306 -20.63 -7.86 -4.05
C GLU A 306 -20.09 -8.56 -2.81
N VAL A 307 -18.96 -8.12 -2.25
CA VAL A 307 -18.44 -8.61 -0.95
C VAL A 307 -19.48 -8.47 0.16
N ILE A 308 -20.24 -7.36 0.17
CA ILE A 308 -21.30 -7.17 1.17
C ILE A 308 -22.45 -8.17 0.95
N ALA A 309 -22.81 -8.44 -0.31
CA ALA A 309 -23.85 -9.42 -0.62
C ALA A 309 -23.45 -10.83 -0.16
N ASP A 310 -22.21 -11.24 -0.44
CA ASP A 310 -21.68 -12.52 -0.02
C ASP A 310 -21.58 -12.62 1.52
N LEU A 311 -21.09 -11.58 2.17
CA LEU A 311 -21.01 -11.53 3.63
C LEU A 311 -22.39 -11.62 4.30
N LYS A 312 -23.47 -11.12 3.68
CA LYS A 312 -24.83 -11.32 4.20
C LYS A 312 -25.22 -12.78 4.25
N ILE A 313 -24.87 -13.53 3.20
CA ILE A 313 -25.18 -14.96 3.10
C ILE A 313 -24.31 -15.73 4.08
N TYR A 314 -23.00 -15.50 4.04
CA TYR A 314 -22.04 -16.27 4.83
C TYR A 314 -22.10 -15.98 6.33
N SER A 315 -22.55 -14.78 6.73
CA SER A 315 -22.72 -14.44 8.15
C SER A 315 -23.86 -15.22 8.84
N GLU A 316 -24.67 -15.97 8.09
CA GLU A 316 -25.74 -16.81 8.60
C GLU A 316 -25.32 -18.29 8.70
N LEU A 317 -24.11 -18.64 8.25
CA LEU A 317 -23.58 -20.01 8.29
C LEU A 317 -22.96 -20.33 9.64
N ASP A 318 -23.14 -21.60 10.09
CA ASP A 318 -22.54 -22.09 11.33
C ASP A 318 -20.98 -22.06 11.30
N ASN A 319 -20.38 -22.20 10.11
CA ASN A 319 -18.94 -22.17 9.88
C ASN A 319 -18.46 -20.79 9.33
N PHE A 320 -19.03 -19.71 9.84
CA PHE A 320 -18.74 -18.35 9.37
C PHE A 320 -17.24 -18.02 9.31
N GLU A 321 -16.43 -18.49 10.26
CA GLU A 321 -14.99 -18.22 10.33
C GLU A 321 -14.26 -18.76 9.10
N GLU A 322 -14.56 -19.98 8.68
CA GLU A 322 -13.98 -20.61 7.48
C GLU A 322 -14.55 -19.97 6.21
N ALA A 323 -15.85 -19.70 6.16
CA ALA A 323 -16.49 -19.02 5.04
C ALA A 323 -15.90 -17.62 4.81
N LEU A 324 -15.63 -16.87 5.89
CA LEU A 324 -15.00 -15.55 5.83
C LEU A 324 -13.54 -15.63 5.30
N ASP A 325 -12.78 -16.67 5.69
CA ASP A 325 -11.41 -16.85 5.18
C ASP A 325 -11.40 -17.20 3.68
N ASN A 326 -12.30 -18.07 3.26
CA ASN A 326 -12.45 -18.44 1.86
C ASN A 326 -12.85 -17.22 1.02
N LEU A 327 -13.87 -16.49 1.45
CA LEU A 327 -14.31 -15.25 0.82
C LEU A 327 -13.19 -14.22 0.70
N ALA A 328 -12.45 -13.97 1.79
CA ALA A 328 -11.36 -13.00 1.78
C ALA A 328 -10.24 -13.37 0.79
N ASN A 329 -10.00 -14.67 0.56
CA ASN A 329 -9.01 -15.13 -0.41
C ASN A 329 -9.50 -15.02 -1.85
N GLU A 330 -10.74 -15.40 -2.10
CA GLU A 330 -11.38 -15.29 -3.40
C GLU A 330 -11.39 -13.81 -3.84
N TRP A 331 -11.84 -12.94 -2.97
CA TRP A 331 -11.85 -11.49 -3.23
C TRP A 331 -10.45 -10.85 -3.32
N LEU A 332 -9.44 -11.44 -2.72
CA LEU A 332 -8.07 -11.01 -2.95
C LEU A 332 -7.67 -11.20 -4.42
N GLU A 333 -7.95 -12.36 -4.99
CA GLU A 333 -7.62 -12.64 -6.39
C GLU A 333 -8.45 -11.76 -7.33
N GLU A 334 -9.77 -11.66 -7.09
CA GLU A 334 -10.66 -10.81 -7.86
C GLU A 334 -10.27 -9.33 -7.78
N SER A 335 -9.87 -8.84 -6.61
CA SER A 335 -9.46 -7.44 -6.43
C SER A 335 -8.21 -7.07 -7.22
N VAL A 336 -7.30 -8.00 -7.49
CA VAL A 336 -6.13 -7.76 -8.36
C VAL A 336 -6.62 -7.47 -9.78
N TYR A 337 -7.54 -8.28 -10.31
CA TYR A 337 -8.14 -8.04 -11.65
C TYR A 337 -8.89 -6.71 -11.72
N MET A 338 -9.72 -6.41 -10.72
CA MET A 338 -10.44 -5.13 -10.65
C MET A 338 -9.49 -3.92 -10.64
N ILE A 339 -8.38 -4.01 -9.93
CA ILE A 339 -7.36 -2.97 -9.87
C ILE A 339 -6.69 -2.82 -11.25
N GLU A 340 -6.32 -3.92 -11.90
CA GLU A 340 -5.70 -3.91 -13.23
C GLU A 340 -6.65 -3.34 -14.28
N GLU A 341 -7.92 -3.69 -14.27
CA GLU A 341 -8.95 -3.16 -15.16
C GLU A 341 -9.11 -1.64 -15.00
N LYS A 342 -9.33 -1.18 -13.74
CA LYS A 342 -9.46 0.25 -13.45
C LYS A 342 -8.18 1.04 -13.76
N ALA A 343 -7.02 0.42 -13.56
CA ALA A 343 -5.73 0.97 -13.96
C ALA A 343 -5.63 1.12 -15.48
N GLY A 344 -6.10 0.11 -16.24
CA GLY A 344 -6.18 0.15 -17.70
C GLY A 344 -7.03 1.29 -18.20
N VAL A 345 -8.22 1.48 -17.63
CA VAL A 345 -9.13 2.59 -17.96
C VAL A 345 -8.46 3.94 -17.67
N LEU A 346 -7.81 4.09 -16.51
CA LEU A 346 -7.10 5.33 -16.17
C LEU A 346 -5.98 5.65 -17.17
N ASN A 347 -5.19 4.64 -17.53
CA ASN A 347 -4.12 4.78 -18.53
C ASN A 347 -4.66 5.15 -19.91
N MET A 348 -5.77 4.54 -20.34
CA MET A 348 -6.40 4.86 -21.62
C MET A 348 -6.93 6.31 -21.65
N VAL A 349 -7.60 6.75 -20.59
CA VAL A 349 -8.09 8.14 -20.49
C VAL A 349 -6.93 9.13 -20.49
N ALA A 350 -5.85 8.85 -19.75
CA ALA A 350 -4.65 9.68 -19.74
C ALA A 350 -4.01 9.77 -21.13
N LEU A 351 -3.89 8.65 -21.85
CA LEU A 351 -3.32 8.61 -23.19
C LEU A 351 -4.15 9.41 -24.18
N LEU A 352 -5.49 9.27 -24.15
CA LEU A 352 -6.40 10.04 -24.99
C LEU A 352 -6.33 11.54 -24.70
N ALA A 353 -6.28 11.92 -23.42
CA ALA A 353 -6.17 13.33 -23.02
C ALA A 353 -4.86 13.95 -23.53
N ILE A 354 -3.75 13.24 -23.41
CA ILE A 354 -2.44 13.70 -23.89
C ILE A 354 -2.42 13.78 -25.42
N GLY A 355 -2.98 12.77 -26.10
CA GLY A 355 -3.12 12.78 -27.55
C GLY A 355 -3.93 14.00 -28.03
N ALA A 356 -5.02 14.32 -27.34
CA ALA A 356 -5.84 15.50 -27.64
C ALA A 356 -5.07 16.82 -27.44
N VAL A 357 -4.29 16.93 -26.36
CA VAL A 357 -3.45 18.12 -26.08
C VAL A 357 -2.37 18.29 -27.14
N ILE A 358 -1.70 17.22 -27.54
CA ILE A 358 -0.69 17.29 -28.60
C ILE A 358 -1.33 17.67 -29.96
N ALA A 359 -2.46 17.05 -30.29
CA ALA A 359 -3.18 17.37 -31.53
C ALA A 359 -3.62 18.84 -31.55
N TRP A 360 -4.14 19.34 -30.43
CA TRP A 360 -4.51 20.75 -30.28
C TRP A 360 -3.31 21.69 -30.50
N ALA A 361 -2.16 21.39 -29.87
CA ALA A 361 -0.95 22.19 -30.01
C ALA A 361 -0.41 22.19 -31.43
N VAL A 362 -0.42 21.04 -32.11
CA VAL A 362 -0.01 20.90 -33.52
C VAL A 362 -0.94 21.67 -34.43
N MET A 363 -2.27 21.53 -34.28
CA MET A 363 -3.25 22.27 -35.05
C MET A 363 -3.09 23.79 -34.89
N GLY A 364 -2.88 24.25 -33.63
CA GLY A 364 -2.65 25.66 -33.36
C GLY A 364 -1.40 26.21 -34.03
N THR A 365 -0.30 25.42 -34.08
CA THR A 365 0.92 25.85 -34.81
C THR A 365 0.74 25.88 -36.30
N PHE A 366 -0.02 24.96 -36.90
CA PHE A 366 -0.38 25.03 -38.31
C PHE A 366 -1.23 26.26 -38.61
N GLU A 367 -2.23 26.55 -37.77
CA GLU A 367 -3.07 27.74 -37.93
C GLU A 367 -2.25 29.03 -37.77
N MET A 368 -1.26 29.08 -36.89
CA MET A 368 -0.32 30.21 -36.81
C MET A 368 0.45 30.41 -38.13
N GLN A 369 0.97 29.34 -38.75
CA GLN A 369 1.68 29.40 -40.01
C GLN A 369 0.77 29.90 -41.14
N ASP A 370 -0.47 29.43 -41.22
CA ASP A 370 -1.45 29.85 -42.21
C ASP A 370 -1.78 31.34 -42.08
N GLN A 371 -2.01 31.83 -40.85
CA GLN A 371 -2.29 33.24 -40.59
C GLN A 371 -1.11 34.15 -40.92
N ILE A 372 0.14 33.70 -40.69
CA ILE A 372 1.36 34.43 -41.11
C ILE A 372 1.40 34.53 -42.62
N THR A 373 1.19 33.42 -43.34
CA THR A 373 1.26 33.36 -44.80
C THR A 373 0.15 34.21 -45.42
N SER A 374 -1.05 34.15 -44.86
CA SER A 374 -2.21 34.95 -45.34
C SER A 374 -2.11 36.44 -45.06
N GLY A 375 -1.39 36.81 -43.97
CA GLY A 375 -1.18 38.21 -43.59
C GLY A 375 -0.02 38.90 -44.31
N MET A 376 0.85 38.15 -44.99
CA MET A 376 1.95 38.66 -45.82
C MET A 376 1.58 38.84 -47.32
N GLY A 377 0.41 38.35 -47.76
CA GLY A 377 -0.11 38.53 -49.13
C GLY A 377 -1.15 39.62 -49.19
#